data_5006e26ec99ec2ce1d8a163daeeb1c3d
#
_entry.id   5006e26ec99ec2ce1d8a163daeeb1c3d
#
_cell.length_a   1.000
_cell.length_b   1.000
_cell.length_c   1.000
_cell.angle_alpha   90.00
_cell.angle_beta   90.00
_cell.angle_gamma   90.00
#
_symmetry.space_group_name_H-M   'P 1'
#
loop_
_entity.id
_entity.type
_entity.pdbx_description
1 polymer ?
#
loop_
_entity_poly.entity_id
_entity_poly.type
_entity_poly.pdbx_seq_one_letter_code
_entity_poly.pdbx_strand_id
1 'polypeptide(L)'
;MNRPTLVVLTPVRNEAWILRAFLEATSLWADHIIIADQMSTDGSREIARSFPKVTLLDNDRKEMHQAATRRLLFDAARKIAGDKIIFTLDADEFLAGDFVHSDDWRKILESEPNDAFCWRWMNLKKGDFTQYSTHRHYYWAVHESESVWEGEFPDNFIHEWRLPWPPKARKIELDTLHSLHFARVNEARQRNKERFYQVSTLACKPSANPIKLFRQYHAEEDLAYFPVPEDAYGFYKANGIDLWSLVDLKDEGAYYTSEILRFFNQSGVKRFAMLDIWDRGWMDKNGVNDPRTGLHKLVQKYLFKTIGREKRFLVRAVDKVLGCLFR
;
A
#
# COMPACT_ATOMS: atom_id res chain seq x y z
N MET A 1 -22.37 8.08 27.33
CA MET A 1 -21.16 7.23 27.20
C MET A 1 -20.11 8.05 26.49
N ASN A 2 -18.85 7.98 26.88
CA ASN A 2 -17.78 8.61 26.10
C ASN A 2 -17.65 7.85 24.77
N ARG A 3 -17.36 8.57 23.66
CA ARG A 3 -17.09 7.90 22.38
C ARG A 3 -15.83 7.01 22.48
N PRO A 4 -15.75 5.95 21.70
CA PRO A 4 -14.52 5.15 21.60
C PRO A 4 -13.31 6.00 21.20
N THR A 5 -12.11 5.63 21.67
CA THR A 5 -10.86 6.27 21.26
C THR A 5 -10.51 5.89 19.82
N LEU A 6 -10.23 6.85 18.97
CA LEU A 6 -9.86 6.61 17.56
C LEU A 6 -8.35 6.46 17.43
N VAL A 7 -7.89 5.28 17.04
CA VAL A 7 -6.47 4.94 16.93
C VAL A 7 -6.15 4.57 15.50
N VAL A 8 -5.15 5.22 14.89
CA VAL A 8 -4.70 4.92 13.53
C VAL A 8 -3.36 4.21 13.55
N LEU A 9 -3.25 3.10 12.84
CA LEU A 9 -2.06 2.27 12.70
C LEU A 9 -1.47 2.42 11.31
N THR A 10 -0.20 2.82 11.22
CA THR A 10 0.46 3.09 9.94
C THR A 10 1.86 2.49 9.89
N PRO A 11 2.14 1.52 9.01
CA PRO A 11 3.49 1.07 8.72
C PRO A 11 4.20 2.11 7.84
N VAL A 12 5.43 2.43 8.16
CA VAL A 12 6.23 3.42 7.41
C VAL A 12 7.58 2.84 7.05
N ARG A 13 7.99 3.05 5.80
CA ARG A 13 9.36 2.84 5.34
C ARG A 13 9.68 3.79 4.19
N ASN A 14 10.41 4.87 4.50
CA ASN A 14 10.78 5.89 3.52
C ASN A 14 9.56 6.52 2.83
N GLU A 15 8.65 7.09 3.62
CA GLU A 15 7.41 7.75 3.14
C GLU A 15 7.41 9.28 3.41
N ALA A 16 8.60 9.90 3.58
CA ALA A 16 8.71 11.35 3.86
C ALA A 16 7.99 12.20 2.80
N TRP A 17 7.90 11.73 1.56
CA TRP A 17 7.26 12.41 0.44
C TRP A 17 5.77 12.73 0.67
N ILE A 18 5.07 11.99 1.54
CA ILE A 18 3.64 12.11 1.81
C ILE A 18 3.30 12.09 3.31
N LEU A 19 4.20 11.60 4.15
CA LEU A 19 3.92 11.35 5.56
C LEU A 19 3.46 12.59 6.32
N ARG A 20 3.99 13.79 5.99
CA ARG A 20 3.54 15.04 6.59
C ARG A 20 2.07 15.30 6.29
N ALA A 21 1.66 15.18 5.02
CA ALA A 21 0.27 15.34 4.61
C ALA A 21 -0.65 14.36 5.35
N PHE A 22 -0.23 13.10 5.46
CA PHE A 22 -0.95 12.07 6.18
C PHE A 22 -1.15 12.43 7.66
N LEU A 23 -0.10 12.86 8.33
CA LEU A 23 -0.15 13.16 9.77
C LEU A 23 -0.95 14.45 10.07
N GLU A 24 -0.84 15.49 9.24
CA GLU A 24 -1.67 16.68 9.38
C GLU A 24 -3.16 16.34 9.20
N ALA A 25 -3.50 15.59 8.15
CA ALA A 25 -4.86 15.16 7.86
C ALA A 25 -5.44 14.24 8.96
N THR A 26 -4.67 13.23 9.37
CA THR A 26 -5.13 12.22 10.35
C THR A 26 -5.23 12.81 11.76
N SER A 27 -4.37 13.77 12.10
CA SER A 27 -4.41 14.45 13.40
C SER A 27 -5.68 15.29 13.64
N LEU A 28 -6.44 15.60 12.57
CA LEU A 28 -7.71 16.31 12.73
C LEU A 28 -8.80 15.48 13.42
N TRP A 29 -8.77 14.15 13.24
CA TRP A 29 -9.84 13.28 13.67
C TRP A 29 -9.40 12.12 14.58
N ALA A 30 -8.17 11.61 14.46
CA ALA A 30 -7.64 10.56 15.31
C ALA A 30 -7.21 11.10 16.68
N ASP A 31 -7.38 10.30 17.73
CA ASP A 31 -6.88 10.61 19.08
C ASP A 31 -5.43 10.17 19.23
N HIS A 32 -5.07 9.02 18.66
CA HIS A 32 -3.72 8.48 18.64
C HIS A 32 -3.34 7.98 17.24
N ILE A 33 -2.08 8.16 16.88
CA ILE A 33 -1.50 7.61 15.65
C ILE A 33 -0.27 6.79 16.05
N ILE A 34 -0.26 5.51 15.70
CA ILE A 34 0.87 4.63 15.99
C ILE A 34 1.56 4.30 14.68
N ILE A 35 2.84 4.64 14.59
CA ILE A 35 3.69 4.39 13.43
C ILE A 35 4.71 3.31 13.75
N ALA A 36 4.78 2.25 12.95
CA ALA A 36 5.90 1.32 12.96
C ALA A 36 6.86 1.67 11.82
N ASP A 37 7.96 2.31 12.16
CA ASP A 37 8.97 2.72 11.20
C ASP A 37 9.98 1.63 10.94
N GLN A 38 10.07 1.16 9.70
CA GLN A 38 11.00 0.12 9.27
C GLN A 38 12.31 0.72 8.78
N MET A 39 13.13 1.28 9.71
CA MET A 39 14.47 1.82 9.45
C MET A 39 14.50 2.86 8.31
N SER A 40 13.56 3.81 8.30
CA SER A 40 13.56 4.90 7.33
C SER A 40 14.80 5.76 7.42
N THR A 41 15.27 6.25 6.26
CA THR A 41 16.50 7.06 6.09
C THR A 41 16.26 8.37 5.34
N ASP A 42 14.98 8.69 5.05
CA ASP A 42 14.56 9.82 4.19
C ASP A 42 13.99 11.01 4.96
N GLY A 43 14.01 10.99 6.31
CA GLY A 43 13.40 12.02 7.15
C GLY A 43 12.00 11.64 7.67
N SER A 44 11.46 10.46 7.34
CA SER A 44 10.16 9.99 7.85
C SER A 44 10.09 9.98 9.37
N ARG A 45 11.17 9.57 10.04
CA ARG A 45 11.23 9.48 11.51
C ARG A 45 11.14 10.85 12.18
N GLU A 46 11.83 11.83 11.62
CA GLU A 46 11.84 13.22 12.08
C GLU A 46 10.46 13.85 11.92
N ILE A 47 9.82 13.62 10.76
CA ILE A 47 8.44 14.02 10.52
C ILE A 47 7.51 13.39 11.55
N ALA A 48 7.56 12.08 11.75
CA ALA A 48 6.72 11.36 12.71
C ALA A 48 6.86 11.93 14.15
N ARG A 49 8.09 12.17 14.62
CA ARG A 49 8.37 12.72 15.95
C ARG A 49 7.86 14.15 16.16
N SER A 50 7.65 14.91 15.09
CA SER A 50 7.15 16.29 15.19
C SER A 50 5.65 16.40 15.51
N PHE A 51 4.91 15.29 15.50
CA PHE A 51 3.46 15.26 15.75
C PHE A 51 3.15 14.72 17.15
N PRO A 52 2.45 15.50 18.01
CA PRO A 52 2.23 15.11 19.42
C PRO A 52 1.31 13.90 19.60
N LYS A 53 0.43 13.59 18.60
CA LYS A 53 -0.44 12.43 18.64
C LYS A 53 0.23 11.14 18.18
N VAL A 54 1.49 11.21 17.72
CA VAL A 54 2.22 10.07 17.17
C VAL A 54 3.00 9.32 18.25
N THR A 55 2.78 8.02 18.32
CA THR A 55 3.67 7.07 18.99
C THR A 55 4.49 6.35 17.93
N LEU A 56 5.79 6.60 17.91
CA LEU A 56 6.72 6.01 16.94
C LEU A 56 7.36 4.75 17.53
N LEU A 57 7.17 3.62 16.85
CA LEU A 57 7.75 2.32 17.18
C LEU A 57 8.89 1.99 16.21
N ASP A 58 9.97 1.43 16.73
CA ASP A 58 11.04 0.88 15.92
C ASP A 58 10.67 -0.51 15.40
N ASN A 59 10.81 -0.71 14.10
CA ASN A 59 10.69 -2.00 13.43
C ASN A 59 12.03 -2.36 12.76
N ASP A 60 12.91 -3.02 13.50
CA ASP A 60 14.28 -3.34 13.09
C ASP A 60 14.37 -4.50 12.08
N ARG A 61 13.25 -4.93 11.53
CA ARG A 61 13.23 -6.00 10.53
C ARG A 61 13.80 -5.51 9.20
N LYS A 62 14.88 -6.15 8.77
CA LYS A 62 15.51 -5.85 7.46
C LYS A 62 14.60 -6.25 6.29
N GLU A 63 13.89 -7.35 6.43
CA GLU A 63 12.99 -7.88 5.41
C GLU A 63 11.58 -7.33 5.60
N MET A 64 10.89 -7.12 4.47
CA MET A 64 9.48 -6.73 4.51
C MET A 64 8.64 -7.92 5.00
N HIS A 65 7.98 -7.78 6.14
CA HIS A 65 7.08 -8.77 6.71
C HIS A 65 5.83 -8.08 7.24
N GLN A 66 4.84 -7.93 6.37
CA GLN A 66 3.64 -7.14 6.68
C GLN A 66 2.91 -7.64 7.93
N ALA A 67 2.67 -8.95 8.07
CA ALA A 67 1.98 -9.51 9.22
C ALA A 67 2.66 -9.17 10.55
N ALA A 68 4.00 -9.29 10.63
CA ALA A 68 4.72 -8.93 11.85
C ALA A 68 4.68 -7.44 12.16
N THR A 69 4.74 -6.57 11.14
CA THR A 69 4.60 -5.12 11.31
C THR A 69 3.20 -4.76 11.78
N ARG A 70 2.15 -5.36 11.20
CA ARG A 70 0.75 -5.16 11.63
C ARG A 70 0.52 -5.65 13.05
N ARG A 71 1.10 -6.78 13.45
CA ARG A 71 1.06 -7.29 14.82
C ARG A 71 1.69 -6.29 15.81
N LEU A 72 2.89 -5.79 15.50
CA LEU A 72 3.58 -4.79 16.33
C LEU A 72 2.69 -3.56 16.57
N LEU A 73 2.08 -3.03 15.51
CA LEU A 73 1.16 -1.89 15.58
C LEU A 73 -0.08 -2.20 16.42
N PHE A 74 -0.72 -3.33 16.18
CA PHE A 74 -1.94 -3.73 16.87
C PHE A 74 -1.70 -3.98 18.37
N ASP A 75 -0.61 -4.66 18.73
CA ASP A 75 -0.23 -4.91 20.11
C ASP A 75 0.05 -3.60 20.88
N ALA A 76 0.57 -2.59 20.18
CA ALA A 76 0.75 -1.26 20.77
C ALA A 76 -0.60 -0.54 20.99
N ALA A 77 -1.53 -0.63 20.04
CA ALA A 77 -2.86 -0.06 20.16
C ALA A 77 -3.65 -0.67 21.34
N ARG A 78 -3.51 -1.96 21.56
CA ARG A 78 -4.18 -2.66 22.69
C ARG A 78 -3.72 -2.21 24.06
N LYS A 79 -2.57 -1.56 24.18
CA LYS A 79 -2.10 -0.97 25.46
C LYS A 79 -2.80 0.34 25.81
N ILE A 80 -3.53 0.94 24.88
CA ILE A 80 -4.38 2.11 25.15
C ILE A 80 -5.61 1.59 25.89
N ALA A 81 -5.89 2.16 27.06
CA ALA A 81 -7.03 1.72 27.89
C ALA A 81 -8.40 2.09 27.27
N GLY A 82 -9.42 1.34 27.60
CA GLY A 82 -10.80 1.58 27.21
C GLY A 82 -11.14 1.13 25.78
N ASP A 83 -12.41 1.35 25.41
CA ASP A 83 -12.91 1.01 24.09
C ASP A 83 -12.28 1.88 23.01
N LYS A 84 -11.92 1.29 21.91
CA LYS A 84 -11.24 1.97 20.82
C LYS A 84 -11.63 1.44 19.46
N ILE A 85 -11.63 2.31 18.46
CA ILE A 85 -11.76 1.94 17.07
C ILE A 85 -10.38 2.05 16.46
N ILE A 86 -9.86 0.92 15.99
CA ILE A 86 -8.53 0.82 15.39
C ILE A 86 -8.67 0.86 13.89
N PHE A 87 -8.14 1.91 13.27
CA PHE A 87 -8.03 2.08 11.83
C PHE A 87 -6.65 1.62 11.35
N THR A 88 -6.58 1.02 10.18
CA THR A 88 -5.31 0.71 9.51
C THR A 88 -5.23 1.44 8.18
N LEU A 89 -4.43 2.48 8.13
CA LEU A 89 -4.20 3.27 6.93
C LEU A 89 -2.71 3.26 6.59
N ASP A 90 -2.37 3.09 5.32
CA ASP A 90 -1.01 3.33 4.87
C ASP A 90 -0.79 4.86 4.74
N ALA A 91 0.46 5.33 4.75
CA ALA A 91 0.77 6.76 4.77
C ALA A 91 0.29 7.53 3.52
N ASP A 92 -0.10 6.81 2.47
CA ASP A 92 -0.63 7.32 1.22
C ASP A 92 -2.16 7.15 1.08
N GLU A 93 -2.88 6.95 2.23
CA GLU A 93 -4.32 6.75 2.28
C GLU A 93 -5.01 7.79 3.17
N PHE A 94 -6.04 8.45 2.63
CA PHE A 94 -6.80 9.50 3.31
C PHE A 94 -8.29 9.21 3.22
N LEU A 95 -9.07 9.47 4.26
CA LEU A 95 -10.53 9.34 4.18
C LEU A 95 -11.09 10.43 3.25
N ALA A 96 -12.03 10.08 2.38
CA ALA A 96 -12.57 10.99 1.36
C ALA A 96 -13.83 11.72 1.84
N GLY A 97 -14.06 12.91 1.27
CA GLY A 97 -15.27 13.71 1.50
C GLY A 97 -15.31 14.39 2.86
N ASP A 98 -16.50 14.83 3.24
CA ASP A 98 -16.81 15.31 4.59
C ASP A 98 -17.26 14.14 5.47
N PHE A 99 -16.37 13.15 5.60
CA PHE A 99 -16.68 11.87 6.23
C PHE A 99 -17.12 12.00 7.69
N VAL A 100 -16.64 12.99 8.43
CA VAL A 100 -16.97 13.18 9.86
C VAL A 100 -18.45 13.48 10.10
N HIS A 101 -19.15 13.98 9.09
CA HIS A 101 -20.60 14.28 9.13
C HIS A 101 -21.43 13.20 8.40
N SER A 102 -20.82 12.14 7.91
CA SER A 102 -21.51 11.06 7.19
C SER A 102 -22.23 10.09 8.13
N ASP A 103 -23.27 9.44 7.60
CA ASP A 103 -23.96 8.35 8.31
C ASP A 103 -23.02 7.15 8.54
N ASP A 104 -22.09 6.88 7.64
CA ASP A 104 -21.11 5.82 7.79
C ASP A 104 -20.14 6.09 8.95
N TRP A 105 -19.71 7.36 9.12
CA TRP A 105 -18.89 7.73 10.26
C TRP A 105 -19.65 7.57 11.59
N ARG A 106 -20.93 7.95 11.61
CA ARG A 106 -21.79 7.73 12.79
C ARG A 106 -21.91 6.24 13.12
N LYS A 107 -22.11 5.36 12.12
CA LYS A 107 -22.13 3.91 12.35
C LYS A 107 -20.82 3.38 12.97
N ILE A 108 -19.67 3.96 12.57
CA ILE A 108 -18.37 3.62 13.16
C ILE A 108 -18.36 4.04 14.65
N LEU A 109 -18.75 5.28 14.96
CA LEU A 109 -18.67 5.81 16.33
C LEU A 109 -19.67 5.17 17.30
N GLU A 110 -20.82 4.71 16.80
CA GLU A 110 -21.89 4.07 17.57
C GLU A 110 -21.79 2.52 17.55
N SER A 111 -20.67 1.99 17.07
CA SER A 111 -20.48 0.54 16.92
C SER A 111 -20.27 -0.18 18.23
N GLU A 112 -20.43 -1.49 18.18
CA GLU A 112 -20.21 -2.39 19.31
C GLU A 112 -18.87 -3.12 19.18
N PRO A 113 -18.27 -3.59 20.29
CA PRO A 113 -17.07 -4.40 20.26
C PRO A 113 -17.17 -5.58 19.29
N ASN A 114 -16.11 -5.84 18.53
CA ASN A 114 -16.00 -6.82 17.44
C ASN A 114 -16.68 -6.42 16.12
N ASP A 115 -17.21 -5.20 15.98
CA ASP A 115 -17.60 -4.70 14.67
C ASP A 115 -16.35 -4.43 13.80
N ALA A 116 -16.37 -4.92 12.56
CA ALA A 116 -15.31 -4.72 11.60
C ALA A 116 -15.86 -4.04 10.35
N PHE A 117 -15.22 -2.94 9.98
CA PHE A 117 -15.68 -2.05 8.92
C PHE A 117 -14.87 -2.20 7.67
N CYS A 118 -15.55 -2.27 6.52
CA CYS A 118 -14.92 -2.27 5.22
C CYS A 118 -15.53 -1.21 4.30
N TRP A 119 -14.66 -0.63 3.47
CA TRP A 119 -15.04 0.33 2.43
C TRP A 119 -14.09 0.23 1.24
N ARG A 120 -14.30 1.06 0.21
CA ARG A 120 -13.55 0.99 -1.04
C ARG A 120 -12.42 2.00 -1.09
N TRP A 121 -11.39 1.66 -1.85
CA TRP A 121 -10.40 2.62 -2.31
C TRP A 121 -10.92 3.44 -3.48
N MET A 122 -10.54 4.71 -3.49
CA MET A 122 -10.47 5.57 -4.65
C MET A 122 -8.98 5.66 -5.06
N ASN A 123 -8.52 4.73 -5.89
CA ASN A 123 -7.14 4.76 -6.38
C ASN A 123 -7.00 5.88 -7.40
N LEU A 124 -6.32 6.94 -7.02
CA LEU A 124 -6.09 8.08 -7.91
C LEU A 124 -5.30 7.61 -9.13
N LYS A 125 -5.68 8.11 -10.30
CA LYS A 125 -5.05 7.73 -11.55
C LYS A 125 -3.60 8.24 -11.59
N LYS A 126 -2.76 7.46 -12.23
CA LYS A 126 -1.35 7.77 -12.42
C LYS A 126 -1.18 9.12 -13.12
N GLY A 127 -0.47 10.06 -12.46
CA GLY A 127 -0.24 11.40 -12.99
C GLY A 127 -1.49 12.26 -13.19
N ASP A 128 -2.67 11.79 -12.75
CA ASP A 128 -3.94 12.50 -12.93
C ASP A 128 -4.80 12.37 -11.67
N PHE A 129 -4.97 13.48 -10.97
CA PHE A 129 -5.66 13.55 -9.67
C PHE A 129 -7.17 13.76 -9.80
N THR A 130 -7.64 13.94 -11.03
CA THR A 130 -9.05 14.18 -11.32
C THR A 130 -9.85 12.91 -11.59
N GLN A 131 -9.15 11.76 -11.71
CA GLN A 131 -9.75 10.47 -11.99
C GLN A 131 -9.27 9.41 -11.02
N TYR A 132 -10.13 8.44 -10.72
CA TYR A 132 -9.81 7.30 -9.89
C TYR A 132 -10.42 6.00 -10.44
N SER A 133 -9.83 4.86 -10.04
CA SER A 133 -10.44 3.54 -10.18
C SER A 133 -10.83 3.01 -8.80
N THR A 134 -11.87 2.17 -8.75
CA THR A 134 -12.26 1.53 -7.49
C THR A 134 -11.68 0.13 -7.40
N HIS A 135 -11.29 -0.27 -6.20
CA HIS A 135 -11.00 -1.64 -5.87
C HIS A 135 -11.98 -2.20 -4.84
N ARG A 136 -11.86 -3.49 -4.60
CA ARG A 136 -12.68 -4.27 -3.67
C ARG A 136 -12.73 -3.60 -2.28
N HIS A 137 -13.79 -3.93 -1.53
CA HIS A 137 -13.87 -3.63 -0.12
C HIS A 137 -12.74 -4.32 0.64
N TYR A 138 -12.04 -3.56 1.48
CA TYR A 138 -11.07 -4.07 2.44
C TYR A 138 -11.52 -3.71 3.85
N TYR A 139 -11.10 -4.50 4.83
CA TYR A 139 -11.36 -4.19 6.23
C TYR A 139 -10.30 -3.24 6.75
N TRP A 140 -10.74 -2.05 7.10
CA TRP A 140 -9.90 -0.94 7.46
C TRP A 140 -9.93 -0.59 8.93
N ALA A 141 -11.06 -0.89 9.60
CA ALA A 141 -11.24 -0.54 10.99
C ALA A 141 -11.95 -1.66 11.75
N VAL A 142 -11.73 -1.69 13.06
CA VAL A 142 -12.36 -2.61 13.99
C VAL A 142 -12.61 -1.93 15.33
N HIS A 143 -13.76 -2.20 15.94
CA HIS A 143 -14.03 -1.80 17.32
C HIS A 143 -13.43 -2.84 18.25
N GLU A 144 -12.33 -2.48 18.91
CA GLU A 144 -11.63 -3.30 19.89
C GLU A 144 -11.98 -2.85 21.30
N SER A 145 -12.38 -3.78 22.16
CA SER A 145 -12.52 -3.58 23.59
C SER A 145 -11.48 -4.42 24.34
N GLU A 146 -11.37 -4.22 25.65
CA GLU A 146 -10.44 -4.99 26.50
C GLU A 146 -10.81 -6.47 26.62
N SER A 147 -11.93 -6.90 26.00
CA SER A 147 -12.30 -8.30 25.90
C SER A 147 -11.28 -9.08 25.05
N VAL A 148 -11.13 -10.36 25.34
CA VAL A 148 -10.16 -11.24 24.70
C VAL A 148 -10.34 -11.23 23.19
N TRP A 149 -9.33 -10.66 22.50
CA TRP A 149 -9.22 -10.70 21.05
C TRP A 149 -8.45 -11.94 20.64
N GLU A 150 -9.13 -12.91 20.03
CA GLU A 150 -8.56 -14.19 19.60
C GLU A 150 -8.14 -14.20 18.12
N GLY A 151 -8.04 -13.03 17.48
CA GLY A 151 -7.67 -12.95 16.06
C GLY A 151 -6.19 -13.25 15.81
N GLU A 152 -5.91 -14.13 14.87
CA GLU A 152 -4.55 -14.36 14.37
C GLU A 152 -4.28 -13.55 13.11
N PHE A 153 -3.07 -13.02 12.99
CA PHE A 153 -2.58 -12.51 11.71
C PHE A 153 -2.10 -13.71 10.88
N PRO A 154 -2.61 -13.89 9.66
CA PRO A 154 -2.07 -14.92 8.76
C PRO A 154 -0.58 -14.66 8.51
N ASP A 155 0.21 -15.71 8.42
CA ASP A 155 1.67 -15.62 8.30
C ASP A 155 2.13 -15.53 6.84
N ASN A 156 1.58 -14.57 6.09
CA ASN A 156 1.93 -14.34 4.70
C ASN A 156 2.85 -13.12 4.54
N PHE A 157 3.49 -12.98 3.38
CA PHE A 157 4.59 -12.03 3.19
C PHE A 157 4.14 -10.67 2.64
N ILE A 158 3.16 -10.61 1.76
CA ILE A 158 2.67 -9.39 1.07
C ILE A 158 1.19 -9.54 0.71
N HIS A 159 0.43 -8.43 0.73
CA HIS A 159 -1.01 -8.34 0.43
C HIS A 159 -1.92 -9.01 1.46
N GLU A 160 -1.61 -8.80 2.73
CA GLU A 160 -2.29 -9.40 3.86
C GLU A 160 -3.46 -8.57 4.35
N TRP A 161 -4.31 -9.25 5.14
CA TRP A 161 -5.30 -8.63 5.98
C TRP A 161 -4.63 -7.63 6.91
N ARG A 162 -5.16 -6.41 6.94
CA ARG A 162 -4.54 -5.33 7.69
C ARG A 162 -4.81 -5.40 9.18
N LEU A 163 -5.85 -6.13 9.55
CA LEU A 163 -6.29 -6.35 10.93
C LEU A 163 -6.35 -7.85 11.20
N PRO A 164 -6.06 -8.27 12.44
CA PRO A 164 -6.35 -9.63 12.85
C PRO A 164 -7.86 -9.84 12.79
N TRP A 165 -8.29 -10.99 12.32
CA TRP A 165 -9.69 -11.28 12.12
C TRP A 165 -10.28 -11.85 13.42
N PRO A 166 -11.25 -11.18 14.10
CA PRO A 166 -11.95 -11.80 15.20
C PRO A 166 -12.90 -12.88 14.67
N PRO A 167 -12.87 -14.10 15.22
CA PRO A 167 -13.72 -15.21 14.74
C PRO A 167 -15.22 -14.89 14.71
N LYS A 168 -15.66 -13.91 15.51
CA LYS A 168 -17.07 -13.49 15.61
C LYS A 168 -17.32 -12.06 15.15
N ALA A 169 -16.48 -11.49 14.29
CA ALA A 169 -16.67 -10.14 13.80
C ALA A 169 -17.99 -9.99 13.05
N ARG A 170 -18.77 -8.98 13.42
CA ARG A 170 -19.85 -8.47 12.59
C ARG A 170 -19.24 -7.59 11.49
N LYS A 171 -19.38 -8.03 10.25
CA LYS A 171 -18.87 -7.33 9.07
C LYS A 171 -19.84 -6.25 8.66
N ILE A 172 -19.37 -5.01 8.61
CA ILE A 172 -20.16 -3.84 8.22
C ILE A 172 -19.53 -3.23 6.99
N GLU A 173 -20.25 -3.28 5.88
CA GLU A 173 -19.87 -2.58 4.64
C GLU A 173 -20.36 -1.14 4.72
N LEU A 174 -19.46 -0.20 4.42
CA LEU A 174 -19.74 1.23 4.37
C LEU A 174 -19.74 1.66 2.91
N ASP A 175 -20.87 2.20 2.46
CA ASP A 175 -21.12 2.48 1.05
C ASP A 175 -20.64 3.85 0.60
N THR A 176 -20.64 4.82 1.50
CA THR A 176 -20.32 6.24 1.23
C THR A 176 -18.91 6.62 1.67
N LEU A 177 -18.37 5.92 2.69
CA LEU A 177 -17.00 6.13 3.12
C LEU A 177 -16.02 5.51 2.13
N HIS A 178 -15.01 6.27 1.75
CA HIS A 178 -13.94 5.83 0.85
C HIS A 178 -12.58 6.28 1.36
N SER A 179 -11.51 5.62 0.93
CA SER A 179 -10.14 6.10 1.11
C SER A 179 -9.57 6.58 -0.22
N LEU A 180 -9.14 7.85 -0.29
CA LEU A 180 -8.28 8.36 -1.35
C LEU A 180 -6.92 7.67 -1.25
N HIS A 181 -6.47 7.03 -2.30
CA HIS A 181 -5.20 6.31 -2.33
C HIS A 181 -4.24 6.95 -3.31
N PHE A 182 -3.18 7.53 -2.76
CA PHE A 182 -2.19 8.34 -3.47
C PHE A 182 -1.02 7.53 -4.05
N ALA A 183 -0.98 6.20 -3.89
CA ALA A 183 0.15 5.38 -4.29
C ALA A 183 0.64 5.61 -5.72
N ARG A 184 -0.25 6.00 -6.64
CA ARG A 184 0.04 6.15 -8.07
C ARG A 184 0.22 7.58 -8.54
N VAL A 185 0.03 8.57 -7.68
CA VAL A 185 0.08 9.99 -8.11
C VAL A 185 1.49 10.41 -8.50
N ASN A 186 2.51 9.85 -7.86
CA ASN A 186 3.90 10.03 -8.24
C ASN A 186 4.36 8.86 -9.13
N GLU A 187 4.36 9.08 -10.45
CA GLU A 187 4.68 8.04 -11.44
C GLU A 187 6.09 7.47 -11.30
N ALA A 188 7.07 8.35 -11.08
CA ALA A 188 8.47 7.93 -11.01
C ALA A 188 8.71 7.05 -9.76
N ARG A 189 8.17 7.46 -8.62
CA ARG A 189 8.23 6.71 -7.37
C ARG A 189 7.48 5.38 -7.50
N GLN A 190 6.26 5.39 -8.03
CA GLN A 190 5.47 4.19 -8.23
C GLN A 190 6.19 3.18 -9.14
N ARG A 191 6.78 3.64 -10.27
CA ARG A 191 7.53 2.76 -11.17
C ARG A 191 8.76 2.15 -10.48
N ASN A 192 9.47 2.90 -9.63
CA ASN A 192 10.59 2.37 -8.85
C ASN A 192 10.12 1.37 -7.77
N LYS A 193 8.97 1.62 -7.13
CA LYS A 193 8.32 0.69 -6.17
C LYS A 193 7.93 -0.63 -6.85
N GLU A 194 7.32 -0.56 -8.04
CA GLU A 194 6.95 -1.74 -8.84
C GLU A 194 8.17 -2.57 -9.27
N ARG A 195 9.25 -1.91 -9.73
CA ARG A 195 10.53 -2.60 -10.02
C ARG A 195 11.06 -3.32 -8.79
N PHE A 196 11.10 -2.63 -7.65
CA PHE A 196 11.56 -3.21 -6.40
C PHE A 196 10.73 -4.43 -5.99
N TYR A 197 9.41 -4.37 -6.09
CA TYR A 197 8.55 -5.51 -5.74
C TYR A 197 8.76 -6.71 -6.67
N GLN A 198 8.93 -6.49 -7.97
CA GLN A 198 9.25 -7.56 -8.91
C GLN A 198 10.60 -8.21 -8.58
N VAL A 199 11.64 -7.39 -8.36
CA VAL A 199 12.99 -7.86 -8.04
C VAL A 199 13.02 -8.59 -6.70
N SER A 200 12.47 -7.99 -5.64
CA SER A 200 12.45 -8.60 -4.29
C SER A 200 11.65 -9.89 -4.26
N THR A 201 10.50 -9.95 -4.95
CA THR A 201 9.70 -11.18 -5.04
C THR A 201 10.47 -12.29 -5.72
N LEU A 202 11.15 -12.01 -6.85
CA LEU A 202 11.93 -13.02 -7.55
C LEU A 202 13.20 -13.42 -6.78
N ALA A 203 13.79 -12.50 -6.01
CA ALA A 203 14.95 -12.78 -5.17
C ALA A 203 14.61 -13.62 -3.94
N CYS A 204 13.51 -13.31 -3.25
CA CYS A 204 13.18 -13.88 -1.94
C CYS A 204 12.25 -15.11 -2.01
N LYS A 205 11.52 -15.31 -3.11
CA LYS A 205 10.61 -16.46 -3.28
C LYS A 205 11.17 -17.45 -4.31
N PRO A 206 11.71 -18.61 -3.92
CA PRO A 206 12.25 -19.61 -4.87
C PRO A 206 11.23 -20.11 -5.89
N SER A 207 9.94 -20.07 -5.55
CA SER A 207 8.83 -20.47 -6.44
C SER A 207 8.31 -19.32 -7.31
N ALA A 208 8.87 -18.12 -7.21
CA ALA A 208 8.43 -16.99 -8.00
C ALA A 208 8.65 -17.23 -9.50
N ASN A 209 7.69 -16.79 -10.29
CA ASN A 209 7.69 -16.97 -11.73
C ASN A 209 7.62 -15.61 -12.42
N PRO A 210 8.63 -15.22 -13.21
CA PRO A 210 8.67 -13.90 -13.83
C PRO A 210 7.52 -13.66 -14.83
N ILE A 211 6.99 -14.70 -15.49
CA ILE A 211 5.83 -14.58 -16.37
C ILE A 211 4.57 -14.22 -15.57
N LYS A 212 4.35 -14.86 -14.42
CA LYS A 212 3.25 -14.53 -13.53
C LYS A 212 3.38 -13.13 -12.96
N LEU A 213 4.61 -12.71 -12.58
CA LEU A 213 4.88 -11.36 -12.11
C LEU A 213 4.54 -10.33 -13.20
N PHE A 214 4.99 -10.55 -14.45
CA PHE A 214 4.61 -9.68 -15.55
C PHE A 214 3.09 -9.54 -15.65
N ARG A 215 2.34 -10.65 -15.68
CA ARG A 215 0.87 -10.62 -15.75
C ARG A 215 0.24 -9.87 -14.59
N GLN A 216 0.74 -10.08 -13.38
CA GLN A 216 0.24 -9.40 -12.18
C GLN A 216 0.39 -7.87 -12.26
N TYR A 217 1.54 -7.37 -12.71
CA TYR A 217 1.82 -5.94 -12.79
C TYR A 217 1.19 -5.23 -13.99
N HIS A 218 0.66 -5.99 -14.98
CA HIS A 218 -0.04 -5.45 -16.15
C HIS A 218 -1.56 -5.79 -16.14
N ALA A 219 -2.07 -6.42 -15.09
CA ALA A 219 -3.49 -6.79 -15.00
C ALA A 219 -4.45 -5.59 -14.87
N GLU A 220 -3.92 -4.40 -14.59
CA GLU A 220 -4.70 -3.21 -14.29
C GLU A 220 -4.85 -2.24 -15.48
N GLU A 221 -4.35 -2.60 -16.67
CA GLU A 221 -4.42 -1.72 -17.84
C GLU A 221 -5.86 -1.53 -18.39
N ASP A 222 -6.81 -2.40 -17.97
CA ASP A 222 -8.24 -2.36 -18.37
C ASP A 222 -9.16 -1.75 -17.28
N LEU A 223 -8.63 -0.95 -16.34
CA LEU A 223 -9.44 -0.37 -15.28
C LEU A 223 -10.35 0.76 -15.81
N ALA A 224 -11.63 0.71 -15.41
CA ALA A 224 -12.51 1.86 -15.59
C ALA A 224 -12.13 2.99 -14.63
N TYR A 225 -12.04 4.20 -15.15
CA TYR A 225 -11.77 5.41 -14.37
C TYR A 225 -13.02 6.28 -14.28
N PHE A 226 -13.20 6.89 -13.12
CA PHE A 226 -14.30 7.77 -12.78
C PHE A 226 -13.75 9.13 -12.34
N PRO A 227 -14.49 10.24 -12.54
CA PRO A 227 -14.08 11.54 -12.02
C PRO A 227 -14.06 11.49 -10.49
N VAL A 228 -13.04 12.11 -9.89
CA VAL A 228 -12.98 12.30 -8.43
C VAL A 228 -14.08 13.29 -8.05
N PRO A 229 -14.96 12.99 -7.06
CA PRO A 229 -15.98 13.91 -6.60
C PRO A 229 -15.38 15.24 -6.13
N GLU A 230 -16.07 16.36 -6.40
CA GLU A 230 -15.60 17.70 -6.05
C GLU A 230 -15.37 17.88 -4.54
N ASP A 231 -16.16 17.20 -3.73
CA ASP A 231 -16.09 17.22 -2.27
C ASP A 231 -15.10 16.20 -1.68
N ALA A 232 -14.45 15.37 -2.51
CA ALA A 232 -13.55 14.31 -2.03
C ALA A 232 -12.45 14.81 -1.08
N TYR A 233 -12.05 16.07 -1.20
CA TYR A 233 -11.10 16.76 -0.34
C TYR A 233 -11.76 17.76 0.63
N GLY A 234 -13.09 17.76 0.73
CA GLY A 234 -13.88 18.77 1.43
C GLY A 234 -13.49 18.95 2.89
N PHE A 235 -13.38 17.86 3.62
CA PHE A 235 -12.97 17.87 5.03
C PHE A 235 -11.62 18.57 5.26
N TYR A 236 -10.62 18.25 4.44
CA TYR A 236 -9.27 18.81 4.58
C TYR A 236 -9.24 20.29 4.24
N LYS A 237 -9.88 20.68 3.14
CA LYS A 237 -9.99 22.09 2.72
C LYS A 237 -10.71 22.93 3.77
N ALA A 238 -11.80 22.41 4.36
CA ALA A 238 -12.53 23.12 5.41
C ALA A 238 -11.69 23.34 6.67
N ASN A 239 -10.68 22.47 6.91
CA ASN A 239 -9.73 22.60 8.00
C ASN A 239 -8.40 23.26 7.60
N GLY A 240 -8.35 23.91 6.43
CA GLY A 240 -7.17 24.67 5.97
C GLY A 240 -6.01 23.82 5.47
N ILE A 241 -6.24 22.54 5.19
CA ILE A 241 -5.22 21.62 4.68
C ILE A 241 -5.38 21.44 3.16
N ASP A 242 -4.34 21.84 2.41
CA ASP A 242 -4.16 21.45 1.02
C ASP A 242 -3.22 20.24 0.95
N LEU A 243 -3.80 19.04 0.82
CA LEU A 243 -3.03 17.80 0.76
C LEU A 243 -1.98 17.82 -0.35
N TRP A 244 -2.29 18.44 -1.48
CA TRP A 244 -1.41 18.46 -2.65
C TRP A 244 -0.15 19.29 -2.43
N SER A 245 -0.25 20.37 -1.68
CA SER A 245 0.89 21.22 -1.35
C SER A 245 1.90 20.53 -0.42
N LEU A 246 1.45 19.49 0.30
CA LEU A 246 2.23 18.74 1.29
C LEU A 246 2.86 17.46 0.72
N VAL A 247 2.51 17.09 -0.53
CA VAL A 247 3.02 15.88 -1.18
C VAL A 247 4.22 16.21 -2.07
N ASP A 248 5.37 15.59 -1.82
CA ASP A 248 6.55 15.76 -2.69
C ASP A 248 6.48 14.85 -3.91
N LEU A 249 5.89 15.36 -4.99
CA LEU A 249 5.79 14.65 -6.26
C LEU A 249 7.14 14.52 -7.00
N LYS A 250 8.23 15.13 -6.50
CA LYS A 250 9.58 15.03 -7.09
C LYS A 250 10.39 13.87 -6.50
N ASP A 251 9.95 13.31 -5.36
CA ASP A 251 10.62 12.14 -4.77
C ASP A 251 10.44 10.92 -5.66
N GLU A 252 11.52 10.46 -6.28
CA GLU A 252 11.52 9.26 -7.14
C GLU A 252 11.64 7.94 -6.35
N GLY A 253 11.67 7.98 -5.03
CA GLY A 253 11.86 6.79 -4.19
C GLY A 253 13.25 6.17 -4.37
N ALA A 254 14.30 6.95 -4.17
CA ALA A 254 15.70 6.51 -4.30
C ALA A 254 16.03 5.22 -3.51
N TYR A 255 15.36 5.03 -2.37
CA TYR A 255 15.44 3.81 -1.58
C TYR A 255 15.15 2.55 -2.40
N TYR A 256 14.08 2.55 -3.22
CA TYR A 256 13.72 1.38 -4.04
C TYR A 256 14.82 1.03 -5.03
N THR A 257 15.40 2.05 -5.66
CA THR A 257 16.55 1.86 -6.58
C THR A 257 17.75 1.26 -5.85
N SER A 258 18.09 1.76 -4.67
CA SER A 258 19.21 1.23 -3.88
C SER A 258 19.01 -0.24 -3.53
N GLU A 259 17.80 -0.64 -3.14
CA GLU A 259 17.48 -2.03 -2.83
C GLU A 259 17.52 -2.93 -4.08
N ILE A 260 17.07 -2.44 -5.23
CA ILE A 260 17.18 -3.17 -6.51
C ILE A 260 18.66 -3.46 -6.82
N LEU A 261 19.52 -2.44 -6.73
CA LEU A 261 20.95 -2.58 -6.98
C LEU A 261 21.62 -3.52 -5.98
N ARG A 262 21.19 -3.51 -4.73
CA ARG A 262 21.64 -4.48 -3.72
C ARG A 262 21.31 -5.92 -4.12
N PHE A 263 20.08 -6.19 -4.60
CA PHE A 263 19.70 -7.52 -5.09
C PHE A 263 20.49 -7.93 -6.34
N PHE A 264 20.78 -6.99 -7.25
CA PHE A 264 21.60 -7.25 -8.42
C PHE A 264 23.04 -7.66 -8.04
N ASN A 265 23.60 -6.99 -7.03
CA ASN A 265 24.93 -7.33 -6.52
C ASN A 265 24.96 -8.71 -5.84
N GLN A 266 23.89 -9.07 -5.12
CA GLN A 266 23.81 -10.35 -4.39
C GLN A 266 23.51 -11.55 -5.30
N SER A 267 22.66 -11.39 -6.31
CA SER A 267 22.11 -12.50 -7.09
C SER A 267 22.54 -12.49 -8.56
N GLY A 268 23.24 -11.44 -9.00
CA GLY A 268 23.60 -11.19 -10.38
C GLY A 268 22.42 -10.65 -11.21
N VAL A 269 22.70 -9.65 -12.02
CA VAL A 269 21.72 -8.93 -12.88
C VAL A 269 20.95 -9.89 -13.81
N LYS A 270 21.62 -10.92 -14.35
CA LYS A 270 21.03 -11.88 -15.31
C LYS A 270 19.83 -12.64 -14.76
N ARG A 271 19.76 -12.87 -13.44
CA ARG A 271 18.64 -13.52 -12.77
C ARG A 271 17.31 -12.78 -13.02
N PHE A 272 17.37 -11.49 -13.20
CA PHE A 272 16.20 -10.61 -13.33
C PHE A 272 15.85 -10.25 -14.77
N ALA A 273 16.54 -10.83 -15.75
CA ALA A 273 16.43 -10.46 -17.17
C ALA A 273 14.98 -10.55 -17.73
N MET A 274 14.14 -11.46 -17.19
CA MET A 274 12.75 -11.61 -17.63
C MET A 274 11.77 -10.59 -17.04
N LEU A 275 12.15 -9.85 -15.98
CA LEU A 275 11.28 -8.85 -15.37
C LEU A 275 11.07 -7.64 -16.31
N ASP A 276 9.93 -6.97 -16.16
CA ASP A 276 9.64 -5.72 -16.86
C ASP A 276 10.15 -4.50 -16.09
N ILE A 277 11.48 -4.38 -16.00
CA ILE A 277 12.15 -3.32 -15.21
C ILE A 277 13.23 -2.58 -16.04
N TRP A 278 13.48 -2.99 -17.28
CA TRP A 278 14.62 -2.61 -18.09
C TRP A 278 14.30 -1.46 -19.06
N ASP A 279 13.83 -0.33 -18.56
CA ASP A 279 13.75 0.87 -19.40
C ASP A 279 15.12 1.57 -19.49
N ARG A 280 15.37 2.17 -20.65
CA ARG A 280 16.67 2.74 -20.97
C ARG A 280 17.05 3.88 -20.03
N GLY A 281 16.11 4.79 -19.74
CA GLY A 281 16.39 5.95 -18.88
C GLY A 281 16.80 5.54 -17.48
N TRP A 282 16.13 4.53 -16.89
CA TRP A 282 16.48 4.03 -15.57
C TRP A 282 17.84 3.30 -15.58
N MET A 283 18.11 2.49 -16.61
CA MET A 283 19.39 1.78 -16.75
C MET A 283 20.56 2.76 -16.89
N ASP A 284 20.45 3.75 -17.77
CA ASP A 284 21.49 4.76 -18.01
C ASP A 284 21.76 5.58 -16.73
N LYS A 285 20.70 6.01 -16.03
CA LYS A 285 20.80 6.76 -14.76
C LYS A 285 21.54 5.98 -13.65
N ASN A 286 21.40 4.65 -13.63
CA ASN A 286 21.95 3.80 -12.58
C ASN A 286 23.16 2.97 -12.99
N GLY A 287 23.72 3.19 -14.19
CA GLY A 287 24.89 2.48 -14.68
C GLY A 287 24.69 0.97 -14.86
N VAL A 288 23.45 0.54 -15.18
CA VAL A 288 23.10 -0.87 -15.32
C VAL A 288 23.00 -1.25 -16.79
N ASN A 289 23.72 -2.30 -17.20
CA ASN A 289 23.63 -2.84 -18.55
C ASN A 289 22.40 -3.75 -18.69
N ASP A 290 21.73 -3.68 -19.88
CA ASP A 290 20.61 -4.55 -20.22
C ASP A 290 21.03 -6.03 -20.26
N PRO A 291 20.58 -6.89 -19.31
CA PRO A 291 20.97 -8.29 -19.29
C PRO A 291 20.18 -9.17 -20.25
N ARG A 292 19.19 -8.59 -20.96
CA ARG A 292 18.26 -9.35 -21.80
C ARG A 292 18.92 -9.83 -23.08
N THR A 293 18.80 -11.11 -23.35
CA THR A 293 19.11 -11.71 -24.66
C THR A 293 17.98 -11.47 -25.66
N GLY A 294 18.21 -11.82 -26.95
CA GLY A 294 17.16 -11.78 -27.97
C GLY A 294 15.91 -12.60 -27.59
N LEU A 295 16.09 -13.75 -26.93
CA LEU A 295 14.98 -14.58 -26.45
C LEU A 295 14.15 -13.87 -25.37
N HIS A 296 14.79 -13.24 -24.38
CA HIS A 296 14.07 -12.47 -23.36
C HIS A 296 13.22 -11.37 -23.98
N LYS A 297 13.79 -10.61 -24.93
CA LYS A 297 13.08 -9.52 -25.65
C LYS A 297 11.90 -10.05 -26.48
N LEU A 298 12.06 -11.21 -27.12
CA LEU A 298 10.98 -11.86 -27.88
C LEU A 298 9.83 -12.28 -26.97
N VAL A 299 10.13 -12.90 -25.82
CA VAL A 299 9.13 -13.33 -24.84
C VAL A 299 8.42 -12.11 -24.22
N GLN A 300 9.15 -11.06 -23.86
CA GLN A 300 8.53 -9.82 -23.39
C GLN A 300 7.59 -9.21 -24.42
N LYS A 301 8.00 -9.17 -25.70
CA LYS A 301 7.14 -8.70 -26.81
C LYS A 301 5.85 -9.54 -26.93
N TYR A 302 5.93 -10.86 -26.75
CA TYR A 302 4.74 -11.72 -26.68
C TYR A 302 3.86 -11.37 -25.52
N LEU A 303 4.43 -11.21 -24.31
CA LEU A 303 3.70 -10.87 -23.09
C LEU A 303 2.94 -9.54 -23.25
N PHE A 304 3.59 -8.48 -23.75
CA PHE A 304 2.93 -7.19 -24.03
C PHE A 304 1.79 -7.32 -25.06
N LYS A 305 1.97 -8.09 -26.13
CA LYS A 305 0.92 -8.30 -27.15
C LYS A 305 -0.29 -9.09 -26.64
N THR A 306 -0.16 -9.76 -25.54
CA THR A 306 -1.19 -10.62 -24.97
C THR A 306 -1.76 -10.11 -23.63
N ILE A 307 -1.47 -8.88 -23.23
CA ILE A 307 -2.16 -8.19 -22.13
C ILE A 307 -3.67 -8.18 -22.41
N GLY A 308 -4.49 -8.40 -21.38
CA GLY A 308 -5.96 -8.52 -21.50
C GLY A 308 -6.45 -9.84 -22.17
N ARG A 309 -5.53 -10.75 -22.54
CA ARG A 309 -5.86 -12.03 -23.16
C ARG A 309 -5.45 -13.25 -22.34
N GLU A 310 -5.06 -13.05 -21.09
CA GLU A 310 -4.51 -14.07 -20.18
C GLU A 310 -5.46 -15.23 -19.94
N LYS A 311 -6.78 -14.99 -20.05
CA LYS A 311 -7.82 -16.00 -19.87
C LYS A 311 -7.96 -16.95 -21.07
N ARG A 312 -7.41 -16.62 -22.25
CA ARG A 312 -7.49 -17.46 -23.45
C ARG A 312 -6.63 -18.72 -23.27
N PHE A 313 -7.17 -19.86 -23.69
CA PHE A 313 -6.53 -21.18 -23.50
C PHE A 313 -5.10 -21.22 -24.05
N LEU A 314 -4.88 -20.75 -25.28
CA LEU A 314 -3.55 -20.76 -25.91
C LEU A 314 -2.54 -19.87 -25.15
N VAL A 315 -2.96 -18.68 -24.71
CA VAL A 315 -2.10 -17.78 -23.93
C VAL A 315 -1.70 -18.45 -22.62
N ARG A 316 -2.66 -19.05 -21.91
CA ARG A 316 -2.38 -19.79 -20.66
C ARG A 316 -1.41 -20.95 -20.87
N ALA A 317 -1.57 -21.70 -21.97
CA ALA A 317 -0.67 -22.81 -22.30
C ALA A 317 0.76 -22.32 -22.55
N VAL A 318 0.91 -21.27 -23.37
CA VAL A 318 2.23 -20.65 -23.66
C VAL A 318 2.85 -20.07 -22.39
N ASP A 319 2.08 -19.31 -21.58
CA ASP A 319 2.57 -18.74 -20.32
C ASP A 319 3.06 -19.84 -19.35
N LYS A 320 2.39 -20.98 -19.31
CA LYS A 320 2.81 -22.13 -18.47
C LYS A 320 4.16 -22.69 -18.93
N VAL A 321 4.36 -22.87 -20.25
CA VAL A 321 5.62 -23.34 -20.82
C VAL A 321 6.74 -22.33 -20.56
N LEU A 322 6.51 -21.04 -20.85
CA LEU A 322 7.48 -19.98 -20.58
C LEU A 322 7.82 -19.88 -19.10
N GLY A 323 6.84 -20.03 -18.23
CA GLY A 323 7.06 -20.04 -16.79
C GLY A 323 7.90 -21.22 -16.27
N CYS A 324 7.95 -22.34 -17.00
CA CYS A 324 8.86 -23.44 -16.71
C CYS A 324 10.27 -23.16 -17.24
N LEU A 325 10.40 -22.50 -18.40
CA LEU A 325 11.69 -22.22 -19.02
C LEU A 325 12.50 -21.11 -18.31
N PHE A 326 11.82 -20.16 -17.67
CA PHE A 326 12.43 -18.99 -17.01
C PHE A 326 12.31 -19.01 -15.47
N ARG A 327 12.21 -20.17 -14.89
CA ARG A 327 12.21 -20.37 -13.44
C ARG A 327 13.57 -20.20 -12.80
#